data_31f506a163be288ac185ba97400aa343
#
_entry.id   31f506a163be288ac185ba97400aa343
#
_cell.length_a   1.000
_cell.length_b   1.000
_cell.length_c   1.000
_cell.angle_alpha   90.00
_cell.angle_beta   90.00
_cell.angle_gamma   90.00
#
_symmetry.space_group_name_H-M   'P 1'
#
loop_
_entity.id
_entity.type
_entity.pdbx_description
1 polymer ?
#
loop_
_entity_poly.entity_id
_entity_poly.type
_entity_poly.pdbx_seq_one_letter_code
_entity_poly.pdbx_strand_id
1 'polypeptide(L)'
;MDLEKERELNYKINIVRDEQEFQLLIVEFEAVDYSKIHAEIVVKKVNNKGFILEFPDYEEVPRGFLGLMNYYALGYSGATLHVRGDRGRSENKQPASIYFPFLNNNSDEELYYNYAYQDGIDLVNILKREFPNLEVNVVAKGQGAAIGIVVSAVGKLVDRLFISNVQNFDFKYIFDNNLDVGVYDGIREYARN
;
A
#
# COMPACT_ATOMS: atom_id res chain seq x y z
N MET A 1 -9.68 -13.43 -6.35
CA MET A 1 -10.38 -12.35 -5.59
C MET A 1 -10.53 -11.15 -6.50
N ASP A 2 -11.75 -10.66 -6.68
CA ASP A 2 -11.98 -9.40 -7.40
C ASP A 2 -11.68 -8.21 -6.48
N LEU A 3 -10.95 -7.23 -6.99
CA LEU A 3 -10.64 -6.02 -6.22
C LEU A 3 -11.89 -5.16 -6.07
N GLU A 4 -12.22 -4.79 -4.84
CA GLU A 4 -13.39 -3.98 -4.52
C GLU A 4 -12.99 -2.50 -4.41
N LYS A 5 -13.56 -1.68 -5.29
CA LYS A 5 -13.34 -0.23 -5.25
C LYS A 5 -13.82 0.39 -3.93
N GLU A 6 -14.96 -0.07 -3.45
CA GLU A 6 -15.59 0.41 -2.21
C GLU A 6 -16.17 -0.81 -1.47
N ARG A 7 -15.82 -0.94 -0.21
CA ARG A 7 -16.38 -1.93 0.70
C ARG A 7 -16.63 -1.31 2.07
N GLU A 8 -17.41 -1.96 2.90
CA GLU A 8 -17.52 -1.57 4.30
C GLU A 8 -16.19 -1.84 5.02
N LEU A 9 -15.60 -0.79 5.60
CA LEU A 9 -14.31 -0.86 6.26
C LEU A 9 -14.48 -0.79 7.77
N ASN A 10 -13.96 -1.79 8.46
CA ASN A 10 -13.79 -1.77 9.91
C ASN A 10 -12.40 -1.21 10.22
N TYR A 11 -12.34 0.03 10.69
CA TYR A 11 -11.06 0.69 10.98
C TYR A 11 -11.14 1.56 12.24
N LYS A 12 -9.97 1.83 12.81
CA LYS A 12 -9.79 2.67 13.97
C LYS A 12 -8.67 3.66 13.71
N ILE A 13 -8.89 4.91 14.11
CA ILE A 13 -7.87 5.97 14.09
C ILE A 13 -7.49 6.31 15.52
N ASN A 14 -6.23 6.10 15.85
CA ASN A 14 -5.66 6.45 17.14
C ASN A 14 -4.83 7.74 16.99
N ILE A 15 -5.20 8.77 17.74
CA ILE A 15 -4.42 10.02 17.81
C ILE A 15 -3.24 9.78 18.75
N VAL A 16 -2.03 9.75 18.20
CA VAL A 16 -0.79 9.60 18.94
C VAL A 16 -0.35 10.94 19.54
N ARG A 17 -0.55 12.00 18.76
CA ARG A 17 -0.21 13.39 19.16
C ARG A 17 -1.12 14.38 18.44
N ASP A 18 -1.59 15.36 19.17
CA ASP A 18 -2.41 16.45 18.65
C ASP A 18 -1.82 17.79 19.00
N GLU A 19 -1.33 18.51 18.00
CA GLU A 19 -0.73 19.83 18.13
C GLU A 19 -1.57 20.87 17.36
N GLN A 20 -1.29 22.13 17.56
CA GLN A 20 -2.03 23.21 16.89
C GLN A 20 -1.93 23.10 15.34
N GLU A 21 -0.77 22.74 14.83
CA GLU A 21 -0.50 22.74 13.39
C GLU A 21 -0.53 21.36 12.73
N PHE A 22 -0.43 20.27 13.49
CA PHE A 22 -0.42 18.90 12.97
C PHE A 22 -1.02 17.88 13.94
N GLN A 23 -1.36 16.71 13.39
CA GLN A 23 -1.67 15.50 14.16
C GLN A 23 -0.83 14.33 13.68
N LEU A 24 -0.47 13.44 14.61
CA LEU A 24 0.11 12.14 14.33
C LEU A 24 -0.95 11.09 14.60
N LEU A 25 -1.31 10.32 13.57
CA LEU A 25 -2.36 9.32 13.62
C LEU A 25 -1.81 7.94 13.25
N ILE A 26 -2.30 6.92 13.94
CA ILE A 26 -2.17 5.53 13.55
C ILE A 26 -3.54 5.07 13.07
N VAL A 27 -3.60 4.53 11.87
CA VAL A 27 -4.77 3.87 11.32
C VAL A 27 -4.55 2.37 11.35
N GLU A 28 -5.49 1.65 11.94
CA GLU A 28 -5.56 0.20 11.90
C GLU A 28 -6.89 -0.20 11.28
N PHE A 29 -6.86 -1.06 10.27
CA PHE A 29 -8.07 -1.56 9.62
C PHE A 29 -7.98 -3.05 9.34
N GLU A 30 -9.16 -3.66 9.22
CA GLU A 30 -9.29 -5.07 8.93
C GLU A 30 -9.36 -5.30 7.41
N ALA A 31 -8.44 -6.08 6.90
CA ALA A 31 -8.40 -6.50 5.50
C ALA A 31 -9.48 -7.55 5.19
N VAL A 32 -9.67 -7.89 3.92
CA VAL A 32 -10.66 -8.89 3.47
C VAL A 32 -10.43 -10.30 4.05
N ASP A 33 -9.20 -10.61 4.42
CA ASP A 33 -8.79 -11.87 5.08
C ASP A 33 -8.70 -11.73 6.61
N TYR A 34 -9.23 -10.66 7.17
CA TYR A 34 -9.18 -10.33 8.60
C TYR A 34 -7.75 -10.11 9.14
N SER A 35 -6.77 -9.86 8.27
CA SER A 35 -5.46 -9.37 8.69
C SER A 35 -5.59 -7.92 9.18
N LYS A 36 -4.86 -7.58 10.24
CA LYS A 36 -4.78 -6.19 10.72
C LYS A 36 -3.74 -5.44 9.94
N ILE A 37 -4.19 -4.43 9.22
CA ILE A 37 -3.34 -3.56 8.41
C ILE A 37 -3.11 -2.25 9.14
N HIS A 38 -1.90 -1.75 9.05
CA HIS A 38 -1.41 -0.61 9.80
C HIS A 38 -0.92 0.49 8.85
N ALA A 39 -1.26 1.74 9.16
CA ALA A 39 -0.74 2.90 8.48
C ALA A 39 -0.40 4.01 9.47
N GLU A 40 0.60 4.81 9.17
CA GLU A 40 0.97 5.99 9.93
C GLU A 40 0.69 7.24 9.11
N ILE A 41 0.17 8.28 9.75
CA ILE A 41 -0.26 9.51 9.09
C ILE A 41 0.22 10.72 9.89
N VAL A 42 0.78 11.69 9.19
CA VAL A 42 1.01 13.05 9.68
C VAL A 42 0.01 13.96 8.97
N VAL A 43 -0.95 14.48 9.70
CA VAL A 43 -1.94 15.41 9.16
C VAL A 43 -1.47 16.84 9.39
N LYS A 44 -1.35 17.62 8.33
CA LYS A 44 -1.13 19.06 8.39
C LYS A 44 -2.47 19.79 8.54
N LYS A 45 -2.68 20.53 9.62
CA LYS A 45 -3.96 21.20 9.91
C LYS A 45 -4.15 22.52 9.18
N VAL A 46 -3.07 23.22 8.89
CA VAL A 46 -3.10 24.58 8.33
C VAL A 46 -2.40 24.61 6.98
N ASN A 47 -3.05 25.21 5.98
CA ASN A 47 -2.51 25.35 4.62
C ASN A 47 -2.05 24.01 4.02
N ASN A 48 -2.88 22.98 4.18
CA ASN A 48 -2.64 21.63 3.70
C ASN A 48 -2.92 21.53 2.18
N LYS A 49 -1.90 21.16 1.41
CA LYS A 49 -1.97 21.01 -0.05
C LYS A 49 -2.54 19.66 -0.52
N GLY A 50 -2.80 18.73 0.41
CA GLY A 50 -3.22 17.37 0.14
C GLY A 50 -2.34 16.33 0.84
N PHE A 51 -2.58 15.06 0.57
CA PHE A 51 -1.78 13.94 1.04
C PHE A 51 -0.70 13.54 0.05
N ILE A 52 0.45 13.12 0.59
CA ILE A 52 1.39 12.25 -0.10
C ILE A 52 1.37 10.91 0.63
N LEU A 53 0.83 9.90 -0.04
CA LEU A 53 0.75 8.53 0.43
C LEU A 53 1.91 7.72 -0.14
N GLU A 54 2.71 7.12 0.73
CA GLU A 54 3.82 6.25 0.36
C GLU A 54 3.39 4.78 0.36
N PHE A 55 3.73 4.08 -0.74
CA PHE A 55 3.81 2.63 -0.77
C PHE A 55 5.30 2.24 -0.86
N PRO A 56 5.89 1.71 0.23
CA PRO A 56 7.31 1.38 0.28
C PRO A 56 7.64 0.19 -0.63
N ASP A 57 8.94 0.04 -0.93
CA ASP A 57 9.48 -1.13 -1.61
C ASP A 57 9.50 -2.36 -0.70
N TYR A 58 9.68 -3.53 -1.29
CA TYR A 58 9.83 -4.79 -0.56
C TYR A 58 11.04 -4.72 0.39
N GLU A 59 10.84 -5.21 1.61
CA GLU A 59 11.81 -5.12 2.71
C GLU A 59 12.23 -3.68 3.13
N GLU A 60 11.61 -2.66 2.59
CA GLU A 60 11.83 -1.29 3.06
C GLU A 60 11.04 -1.06 4.37
N VAL A 61 11.74 -0.60 5.39
CA VAL A 61 11.08 -0.20 6.64
C VAL A 61 10.28 1.07 6.38
N PRO A 62 8.97 1.10 6.67
CA PRO A 62 8.18 2.31 6.54
C PRO A 62 8.82 3.49 7.30
N ARG A 63 8.85 4.65 6.68
CA ARG A 63 9.57 5.83 7.22
C ARG A 63 9.06 6.31 8.57
N GLY A 64 7.85 5.95 8.95
CA GLY A 64 7.20 6.38 10.16
C GLY A 64 6.96 7.89 10.23
N PHE A 65 6.48 8.36 11.35
CA PHE A 65 6.14 9.79 11.53
C PHE A 65 7.30 10.72 11.20
N LEU A 66 8.53 10.38 11.62
CA LEU A 66 9.69 11.25 11.39
C LEU A 66 9.98 11.45 9.91
N GLY A 67 9.88 10.40 9.11
CA GLY A 67 10.05 10.51 7.66
C GLY A 67 8.90 11.28 6.99
N LEU A 68 7.67 11.08 7.45
CA LEU A 68 6.49 11.77 6.95
C LEU A 68 6.49 13.28 7.25
N MET A 69 7.19 13.72 8.29
CA MET A 69 7.39 15.15 8.59
C MET A 69 8.12 15.90 7.47
N ASN A 70 8.84 15.22 6.58
CA ASN A 70 9.39 15.86 5.38
C ASN A 70 8.30 16.41 4.45
N TYR A 71 7.19 15.68 4.30
CA TYR A 71 6.05 16.15 3.52
C TYR A 71 5.32 17.30 4.21
N TYR A 72 5.19 17.24 5.53
CA TYR A 72 4.67 18.35 6.33
C TYR A 72 5.46 19.64 6.08
N ALA A 73 6.78 19.58 6.04
CA ALA A 73 7.64 20.73 5.77
C ALA A 73 7.42 21.32 4.36
N LEU A 74 7.03 20.48 3.39
CA LEU A 74 6.68 20.89 2.02
C LEU A 74 5.23 21.40 1.88
N GLY A 75 4.44 21.33 2.94
CA GLY A 75 3.05 21.81 2.95
C GLY A 75 2.01 20.73 2.73
N TYR A 76 2.36 19.45 2.81
CA TYR A 76 1.46 18.31 2.62
C TYR A 76 1.25 17.55 3.93
N SER A 77 0.16 16.81 4.01
CA SER A 77 0.05 15.67 4.91
C SER A 77 0.83 14.49 4.35
N GLY A 78 1.40 13.65 5.21
CA GLY A 78 2.09 12.43 4.81
C GLY A 78 1.37 11.20 5.33
N ALA A 79 1.30 10.13 4.55
CA ALA A 79 0.82 8.82 4.99
C ALA A 79 1.74 7.72 4.46
N THR A 80 1.87 6.61 5.19
CA THR A 80 2.57 5.41 4.72
C THR A 80 1.80 4.17 5.10
N LEU A 81 1.63 3.26 4.12
CA LEU A 81 1.12 1.92 4.37
C LEU A 81 2.25 1.03 4.88
N HIS A 82 2.00 0.30 5.96
CA HIS A 82 2.83 -0.84 6.32
C HIS A 82 2.34 -2.03 5.49
N VAL A 83 3.03 -2.35 4.41
CA VAL A 83 2.64 -3.45 3.52
C VAL A 83 2.58 -4.75 4.31
N ARG A 84 1.54 -5.56 4.08
CA ARG A 84 1.31 -6.81 4.81
C ARG A 84 2.49 -7.78 4.74
N GLY A 85 2.82 -8.41 5.87
CA GLY A 85 3.86 -9.43 5.93
C GLY A 85 5.29 -8.95 5.63
N ASP A 86 5.47 -7.65 5.48
CA ASP A 86 6.77 -7.03 5.27
C ASP A 86 7.33 -6.46 6.59
N ARG A 87 8.35 -5.63 6.55
CA ARG A 87 9.07 -5.08 7.73
C ARG A 87 8.26 -4.09 8.58
N GLY A 88 7.00 -3.84 8.22
CA GLY A 88 6.08 -2.99 8.97
C GLY A 88 5.37 -3.70 10.11
N ARG A 89 4.23 -3.15 10.51
CA ARG A 89 3.39 -3.67 11.61
C ARG A 89 2.15 -4.41 11.13
N SER A 90 1.90 -4.42 9.81
CA SER A 90 0.74 -5.11 9.26
C SER A 90 0.91 -6.63 9.33
N GLU A 91 -0.18 -7.31 9.71
CA GLU A 91 -0.25 -8.76 9.67
C GLU A 91 -0.36 -9.27 8.22
N ASN A 92 -0.04 -10.53 8.02
CA ASN A 92 -0.40 -11.28 6.83
C ASN A 92 -0.82 -12.69 7.26
N LYS A 93 -2.11 -12.98 7.15
CA LYS A 93 -2.66 -14.31 7.49
C LYS A 93 -2.60 -15.28 6.33
N GLN A 94 -2.26 -14.80 5.13
CA GLN A 94 -2.11 -15.67 3.98
C GLN A 94 -0.86 -16.52 4.11
N PRO A 95 -0.92 -17.81 3.71
CA PRO A 95 0.26 -18.64 3.67
C PRO A 95 1.29 -18.01 2.74
N ALA A 96 2.51 -17.85 3.24
CA ALA A 96 3.60 -17.27 2.51
C ALA A 96 4.73 -18.29 2.40
N SER A 97 5.39 -18.34 1.25
CA SER A 97 6.64 -19.06 1.12
C SER A 97 7.69 -18.42 2.03
N ILE A 98 8.57 -19.24 2.63
CA ILE A 98 9.64 -18.78 3.49
C ILE A 98 10.57 -17.78 2.77
N TYR A 99 10.69 -17.91 1.44
CA TYR A 99 11.60 -17.11 0.63
C TYR A 99 10.89 -15.94 -0.08
N PHE A 100 9.58 -16.10 -0.34
CA PHE A 100 8.76 -15.10 -1.04
C PHE A 100 7.38 -15.06 -0.42
N PRO A 101 7.16 -14.19 0.59
CA PRO A 101 5.88 -14.10 1.29
C PRO A 101 4.69 -13.72 0.39
N PHE A 102 4.95 -13.41 -0.86
CA PHE A 102 3.95 -12.98 -1.82
C PHE A 102 3.48 -14.07 -2.80
N LEU A 103 4.02 -15.27 -2.71
CA LEU A 103 3.61 -16.38 -3.56
C LEU A 103 2.75 -17.36 -2.78
N ASN A 104 1.46 -17.33 -3.00
CA ASN A 104 0.57 -18.38 -2.54
C ASN A 104 0.26 -19.31 -3.70
N ASN A 105 0.64 -20.58 -3.59
CA ASN A 105 0.54 -21.57 -4.65
C ASN A 105 -0.82 -22.31 -4.70
N ASN A 106 -1.80 -21.92 -3.89
CA ASN A 106 -2.97 -22.76 -3.67
C ASN A 106 -4.19 -22.45 -4.57
N SER A 107 -4.33 -21.21 -5.06
CA SER A 107 -5.37 -20.83 -6.03
C SER A 107 -5.16 -19.42 -6.57
N ASP A 108 -5.77 -19.12 -7.71
CA ASP A 108 -5.79 -17.78 -8.32
C ASP A 108 -6.42 -16.72 -7.42
N GLU A 109 -7.30 -17.14 -6.50
CA GLU A 109 -8.06 -16.27 -5.61
C GLU A 109 -7.25 -15.81 -4.40
N GLU A 110 -6.13 -16.48 -4.11
CA GLU A 110 -5.35 -16.31 -2.88
C GLU A 110 -3.94 -15.73 -3.11
N LEU A 111 -3.73 -15.04 -4.22
CA LEU A 111 -2.45 -14.38 -4.46
C LEU A 111 -2.23 -13.24 -3.47
N TYR A 112 -1.08 -13.25 -2.81
CA TYR A 112 -0.64 -12.21 -1.89
C TYR A 112 -0.89 -10.79 -2.44
N TYR A 113 -0.58 -10.56 -3.72
CA TYR A 113 -0.73 -9.25 -4.33
C TYR A 113 -2.17 -8.75 -4.39
N ASN A 114 -3.16 -9.64 -4.57
CA ASN A 114 -4.56 -9.24 -4.54
C ASN A 114 -4.93 -8.62 -3.19
N TYR A 115 -4.42 -9.19 -2.10
CA TYR A 115 -4.63 -8.65 -0.76
C TYR A 115 -3.86 -7.33 -0.54
N ALA A 116 -2.60 -7.26 -0.99
CA ALA A 116 -1.79 -6.05 -0.86
C ALA A 116 -2.37 -4.88 -1.68
N TYR A 117 -2.93 -5.17 -2.86
CA TYR A 117 -3.62 -4.17 -3.67
C TYR A 117 -4.91 -3.69 -3.00
N GLN A 118 -5.70 -4.61 -2.45
CA GLN A 118 -6.92 -4.25 -1.72
C GLN A 118 -6.61 -3.41 -0.49
N ASP A 119 -5.57 -3.72 0.27
CA ASP A 119 -5.13 -2.91 1.41
C ASP A 119 -4.80 -1.48 1.00
N GLY A 120 -4.14 -1.32 -0.15
CA GLY A 120 -3.84 0.01 -0.70
C GLY A 120 -5.11 0.78 -1.08
N ILE A 121 -6.09 0.12 -1.72
CA ILE A 121 -7.39 0.70 -2.07
C ILE A 121 -8.14 1.11 -0.79
N ASP A 122 -8.16 0.24 0.21
CA ASP A 122 -8.85 0.47 1.47
C ASP A 122 -8.27 1.68 2.22
N LEU A 123 -6.94 1.79 2.27
CA LEU A 123 -6.31 2.95 2.90
C LEU A 123 -6.64 4.26 2.18
N VAL A 124 -6.64 4.28 0.84
CA VAL A 124 -7.05 5.47 0.09
C VAL A 124 -8.50 5.83 0.36
N ASN A 125 -9.40 4.84 0.45
CA ASN A 125 -10.79 5.07 0.81
C ASN A 125 -10.94 5.64 2.22
N ILE A 126 -10.17 5.17 3.19
CA ILE A 126 -10.14 5.73 4.54
C ILE A 126 -9.69 7.19 4.49
N LEU A 127 -8.58 7.50 3.79
CA LEU A 127 -8.09 8.87 3.64
C LEU A 127 -9.13 9.80 3.01
N LYS A 128 -9.81 9.37 1.94
CA LYS A 128 -10.84 10.15 1.27
C LYS A 128 -12.09 10.33 2.13
N ARG A 129 -12.43 9.36 2.97
CA ARG A 129 -13.57 9.45 3.91
C ARG A 129 -13.30 10.42 5.04
N GLU A 130 -12.12 10.33 5.66
CA GLU A 130 -11.75 11.16 6.80
C GLU A 130 -11.34 12.59 6.39
N PHE A 131 -10.81 12.74 5.17
CA PHE A 131 -10.31 13.99 4.64
C PHE A 131 -10.83 14.27 3.23
N PRO A 132 -12.15 14.42 3.05
CA PRO A 132 -12.80 14.40 1.72
C PRO A 132 -12.39 15.55 0.79
N ASN A 133 -11.86 16.64 1.35
CA ASN A 133 -11.46 17.84 0.60
C ASN A 133 -9.98 17.85 0.21
N LEU A 134 -9.23 16.79 0.54
CA LEU A 134 -7.80 16.72 0.26
C LEU A 134 -7.51 15.78 -0.91
N GLU A 135 -6.66 16.23 -1.82
CA GLU A 135 -6.09 15.37 -2.86
C GLU A 135 -5.24 14.27 -2.22
N VAL A 136 -5.25 13.07 -2.80
CA VAL A 136 -4.36 11.96 -2.44
C VAL A 136 -3.39 11.73 -3.59
N ASN A 137 -2.14 12.11 -3.39
CA ASN A 137 -1.05 11.87 -4.32
C ASN A 137 -0.23 10.69 -3.81
N VAL A 138 0.07 9.73 -4.67
CA VAL A 138 0.83 8.52 -4.33
C VAL A 138 2.27 8.65 -4.79
N VAL A 139 3.20 8.32 -3.91
CA VAL A 139 4.62 8.11 -4.20
C VAL A 139 4.94 6.65 -3.89
N ALA A 140 5.44 5.92 -4.88
CA ALA A 140 5.62 4.49 -4.74
C ALA A 140 6.88 4.00 -5.47
N LYS A 141 7.51 2.96 -4.90
CA LYS A 141 8.76 2.42 -5.40
C LYS A 141 8.75 0.90 -5.33
N GLY A 142 9.42 0.25 -6.29
CA GLY A 142 9.61 -1.20 -6.32
C GLY A 142 8.27 -1.97 -6.28
N GLN A 143 8.09 -2.81 -5.28
CA GLN A 143 6.82 -3.50 -5.01
C GLN A 143 5.68 -2.51 -4.75
N GLY A 144 5.92 -1.46 -4.00
CA GLY A 144 4.93 -0.41 -3.72
C GLY A 144 4.46 0.27 -5.00
N ALA A 145 5.33 0.38 -6.03
CA ALA A 145 4.93 0.94 -7.32
C ALA A 145 3.86 0.08 -8.01
N ALA A 146 3.93 -1.25 -7.93
CA ALA A 146 2.88 -2.14 -8.42
C ALA A 146 1.55 -1.91 -7.68
N ILE A 147 1.61 -1.77 -6.34
CA ILE A 147 0.43 -1.42 -5.53
C ILE A 147 -0.14 -0.07 -6.00
N GLY A 148 0.70 0.96 -6.12
CA GLY A 148 0.28 2.29 -6.56
C GLY A 148 -0.40 2.33 -7.92
N ILE A 149 0.10 1.55 -8.90
CA ILE A 149 -0.49 1.42 -10.23
C ILE A 149 -1.91 0.84 -10.12
N VAL A 150 -2.08 -0.27 -9.41
CA VAL A 150 -3.38 -0.94 -9.28
C VAL A 150 -4.38 -0.07 -8.54
N VAL A 151 -3.98 0.54 -7.42
CA VAL A 151 -4.83 1.45 -6.63
C VAL A 151 -5.30 2.63 -7.48
N SER A 152 -4.41 3.19 -8.32
CA SER A 152 -4.76 4.30 -9.20
C SER A 152 -5.71 3.88 -10.34
N ALA A 153 -5.54 2.65 -10.86
CA ALA A 153 -6.34 2.15 -11.98
C ALA A 153 -7.76 1.75 -11.54
N VAL A 154 -7.89 1.01 -10.44
CA VAL A 154 -9.16 0.42 -10.00
C VAL A 154 -10.13 1.47 -9.47
N GLY A 155 -9.67 2.38 -8.65
CA GLY A 155 -10.55 3.29 -7.93
C GLY A 155 -10.75 4.66 -8.56
N LYS A 156 -9.80 5.12 -9.38
CA LYS A 156 -9.65 6.54 -9.75
C LYS A 156 -9.66 7.47 -8.52
N LEU A 157 -9.18 6.95 -7.40
CA LEU A 157 -9.19 7.63 -6.10
C LEU A 157 -7.91 8.44 -5.88
N VAL A 158 -6.88 8.16 -6.68
CA VAL A 158 -5.57 8.82 -6.62
C VAL A 158 -5.54 9.97 -7.62
N ASP A 159 -5.18 11.15 -7.13
CA ASP A 159 -5.15 12.37 -7.95
C ASP A 159 -3.87 12.42 -8.80
N ARG A 160 -2.72 12.00 -8.26
CA ARG A 160 -1.43 11.89 -8.98
C ARG A 160 -0.65 10.67 -8.49
N LEU A 161 0.01 10.00 -9.42
CA LEU A 161 0.87 8.85 -9.14
C LEU A 161 2.30 9.12 -9.59
N PHE A 162 3.25 9.00 -8.67
CA PHE A 162 4.69 9.08 -8.91
C PHE A 162 5.32 7.73 -8.56
N ILE A 163 5.87 7.07 -9.55
CA ILE A 163 6.48 5.74 -9.38
C ILE A 163 7.93 5.74 -9.82
N SER A 164 8.72 4.92 -9.15
CA SER A 164 10.11 4.66 -9.53
C SER A 164 10.44 3.20 -9.35
N ASN A 165 11.34 2.69 -10.20
CA ASN A 165 11.89 1.33 -10.09
C ASN A 165 10.79 0.27 -9.92
N VAL A 166 9.80 0.26 -10.81
CA VAL A 166 8.65 -0.67 -10.74
C VAL A 166 9.16 -2.10 -10.78
N GLN A 167 8.78 -2.90 -9.80
CA GLN A 167 9.04 -4.34 -9.73
C GLN A 167 7.71 -5.10 -9.77
N ASN A 168 7.79 -6.39 -10.07
CA ASN A 168 6.62 -7.27 -10.10
C ASN A 168 5.51 -6.75 -11.03
N PHE A 169 5.96 -6.23 -12.17
CA PHE A 169 5.13 -5.68 -13.23
C PHE A 169 5.51 -6.35 -14.55
N ASP A 170 4.51 -6.61 -15.42
CA ASP A 170 4.71 -7.30 -16.69
C ASP A 170 5.47 -8.64 -16.57
N PHE A 171 4.94 -9.55 -15.77
CA PHE A 171 5.50 -10.89 -15.58
C PHE A 171 5.68 -11.63 -16.91
N LYS A 172 4.77 -11.42 -17.87
CA LYS A 172 4.87 -12.03 -19.20
C LYS A 172 6.18 -11.65 -19.88
N TYR A 173 6.54 -10.36 -19.89
CA TYR A 173 7.79 -9.89 -20.45
C TYR A 173 9.01 -10.48 -19.72
N ILE A 174 8.96 -10.54 -18.39
CA ILE A 174 10.03 -11.13 -17.58
C ILE A 174 10.26 -12.59 -17.97
N PHE A 175 9.20 -13.39 -18.10
CA PHE A 175 9.29 -14.82 -18.42
C PHE A 175 9.65 -15.08 -19.87
N ASP A 176 9.10 -14.33 -20.82
CA ASP A 176 9.39 -14.46 -22.24
C ASP A 176 10.87 -14.15 -22.55
N ASN A 177 11.51 -13.28 -21.76
CA ASN A 177 12.90 -12.88 -21.94
C ASN A 177 13.88 -13.55 -20.95
N ASN A 178 13.42 -14.52 -20.15
CA ASN A 178 14.22 -15.22 -19.14
C ASN A 178 15.01 -14.26 -18.20
N LEU A 179 14.36 -13.16 -17.81
CA LEU A 179 14.98 -12.15 -16.95
C LEU A 179 14.88 -12.53 -15.46
N ASP A 180 14.17 -13.58 -15.13
CA ASP A 180 14.04 -14.09 -13.77
C ASP A 180 15.17 -15.05 -13.43
N VAL A 181 15.57 -15.01 -12.19
CA VAL A 181 16.62 -15.86 -11.62
C VAL A 181 16.04 -16.89 -10.65
N GLY A 182 14.89 -17.48 -10.97
CA GLY A 182 14.22 -18.46 -10.10
C GLY A 182 13.37 -17.83 -8.98
N VAL A 183 13.48 -16.53 -8.79
CA VAL A 183 12.74 -15.78 -7.76
C VAL A 183 11.21 -15.86 -7.98
N TYR A 184 10.79 -16.01 -9.24
CA TYR A 184 9.39 -15.99 -9.65
C TYR A 184 8.86 -17.35 -10.09
N ASP A 185 9.50 -18.47 -9.77
CA ASP A 185 9.11 -19.78 -10.24
C ASP A 185 7.65 -20.12 -9.92
N GLY A 186 7.16 -19.74 -8.74
CA GLY A 186 5.75 -19.93 -8.38
C GLY A 186 4.77 -19.12 -9.24
N ILE A 187 5.14 -17.89 -9.62
CA ILE A 187 4.33 -17.06 -10.52
C ILE A 187 4.44 -17.54 -11.98
N ARG A 188 5.57 -18.11 -12.37
CA ARG A 188 5.79 -18.64 -13.73
C ARG A 188 4.80 -19.75 -14.06
N GLU A 189 4.55 -20.65 -13.11
CA GLU A 189 3.59 -21.72 -13.25
C GLU A 189 2.16 -21.19 -13.44
N TYR A 190 1.81 -20.17 -12.64
CA TYR A 190 0.54 -19.46 -12.75
C TYR A 190 0.37 -18.70 -14.08
N ALA A 191 1.40 -18.00 -14.55
CA ALA A 191 1.32 -17.18 -15.77
C ALA A 191 1.32 -18.01 -17.08
N ARG A 192 1.53 -19.33 -17.01
CA ARG A 192 1.49 -20.25 -18.15
C ARG A 192 0.11 -20.86 -18.42
N ASN A 193 -0.79 -20.76 -17.47
CA ASN A 193 -2.18 -21.23 -17.55
C ASN A 193 -3.13 -20.08 -17.89
#